data_b8f37ad79d1d1527c67bbe86ee82029d
#
_entry.id   b8f37ad79d1d1527c67bbe86ee82029d
#
_cell.length_a   1.000
_cell.length_b   1.000
_cell.length_c   1.000
_cell.angle_alpha   90.00
_cell.angle_beta   90.00
_cell.angle_gamma   90.00
#
_symmetry.space_group_name_H-M   'P 1'
#
loop_
_entity.id
_entity.type
_entity.pdbx_description
1 polymer ?
#
loop_
_entity_poly.entity_id
_entity_poly.type
_entity_poly.pdbx_seq_one_letter_code
_entity_poly.pdbx_strand_id
1 'polypeptide(L)'
;KAEIDERINEVLDSVGMKDKRNKMPHELSGGEQQRIAIARAILNRPKIIIADEPTGNLDAETAAHIVALLKQITQSGTAVIMTTHNIQMLDRFPGIVYQCKNNILEEVTEAYNKLDLTEDGEED
;
A
#
# COMPACT_ATOMS: atom_id res chain seq x y z
N LYS A 1 11.89 -15.45 -22.78
CA LYS A 1 12.85 -15.13 -21.73
C LYS A 1 13.18 -13.64 -21.66
N ALA A 2 13.41 -13.00 -22.79
CA ALA A 2 13.64 -11.55 -22.85
C ALA A 2 12.41 -10.76 -22.39
N GLU A 3 11.21 -11.23 -22.71
CA GLU A 3 9.95 -10.61 -22.29
C GLU A 3 9.74 -10.70 -20.78
N ILE A 4 10.16 -11.80 -20.16
CA ILE A 4 10.08 -12.00 -18.71
C ILE A 4 11.04 -11.04 -18.01
N ASP A 5 12.27 -10.92 -18.48
CA ASP A 5 13.26 -10.00 -17.90
C ASP A 5 12.82 -8.55 -18.01
N GLU A 6 12.25 -8.18 -19.14
CA GLU A 6 11.72 -6.84 -19.37
C GLU A 6 10.58 -6.53 -18.39
N ARG A 7 9.67 -7.47 -18.19
CA ARG A 7 8.56 -7.30 -17.24
C ARG A 7 9.06 -7.18 -15.80
N ILE A 8 10.03 -7.99 -15.41
CA ILE A 8 10.64 -7.92 -14.07
C ILE A 8 11.26 -6.53 -13.86
N ASN A 9 12.03 -6.05 -14.82
CA ASN A 9 12.66 -4.72 -14.72
C ASN A 9 11.61 -3.61 -14.66
N GLU A 10 10.56 -3.69 -15.46
CA GLU A 10 9.45 -2.73 -15.45
C GLU A 10 8.78 -2.67 -14.08
N VAL A 11 8.48 -3.84 -13.49
CA VAL A 11 7.83 -3.93 -12.19
C VAL A 11 8.74 -3.40 -11.08
N LEU A 12 10.02 -3.79 -11.09
CA LEU A 12 10.98 -3.30 -10.09
C LEU A 12 11.16 -1.79 -10.18
N ASP A 13 11.19 -1.25 -11.39
CA ASP A 13 11.27 0.20 -11.59
C ASP A 13 10.04 0.90 -11.01
N SER A 14 8.85 0.33 -11.23
CA SER A 14 7.59 0.92 -10.75
C SER A 14 7.51 1.00 -9.22
N VAL A 15 8.20 0.11 -8.52
CA VAL A 15 8.25 0.13 -7.04
C VAL A 15 9.54 0.77 -6.50
N GLY A 16 10.38 1.32 -7.39
CA GLY A 16 11.63 1.98 -7.00
C GLY A 16 12.74 1.04 -6.57
N MET A 17 12.74 -0.21 -7.05
CA MET A 17 13.68 -1.25 -6.62
C MET A 17 14.54 -1.81 -7.74
N LYS A 18 14.63 -1.10 -8.86
CA LYS A 18 15.39 -1.57 -10.04
C LYS A 18 16.85 -1.91 -9.71
N ASP A 19 17.49 -1.07 -8.89
CA ASP A 19 18.90 -1.24 -8.52
C ASP A 19 19.14 -2.36 -7.52
N LYS A 20 18.07 -2.93 -6.95
CA LYS A 20 18.14 -3.95 -5.91
C LYS A 20 17.77 -5.35 -6.41
N ARG A 21 17.66 -5.53 -7.73
CA ARG A 21 17.21 -6.79 -8.33
C ARG A 21 18.00 -8.01 -7.88
N ASN A 22 19.32 -7.84 -7.70
CA ASN A 22 20.23 -8.94 -7.36
C ASN A 22 20.52 -9.04 -5.87
N LYS A 23 19.85 -8.24 -5.05
CA LYS A 23 20.03 -8.28 -3.60
C LYS A 23 19.26 -9.44 -2.97
N MET A 24 19.83 -10.04 -1.96
CA MET A 24 19.16 -11.07 -1.16
C MET A 24 18.25 -10.40 -0.13
N PRO A 25 17.17 -11.07 0.33
CA PRO A 25 16.24 -10.47 1.29
C PRO A 25 16.91 -9.92 2.55
N HIS A 26 17.95 -10.56 3.06
CA HIS A 26 18.64 -10.10 4.26
C HIS A 26 19.48 -8.84 4.05
N GLU A 27 19.72 -8.46 2.79
CA GLU A 27 20.44 -7.24 2.43
C GLU A 27 19.51 -6.03 2.28
N LEU A 28 18.18 -6.23 2.39
CA LEU A 28 17.18 -5.21 2.19
C LEU A 28 16.61 -4.72 3.51
N SER A 29 16.28 -3.41 3.57
CA SER A 29 15.54 -2.85 4.70
C SER A 29 14.11 -3.43 4.74
N GLY A 30 13.38 -3.22 5.85
CA GLY A 30 12.00 -3.65 5.96
C GLY A 30 11.10 -3.06 4.89
N GLY A 31 11.25 -1.75 4.62
CA GLY A 31 10.51 -1.07 3.56
C GLY A 31 10.86 -1.58 2.17
N GLU A 32 12.14 -1.87 1.93
CA GLU A 32 12.59 -2.43 0.66
C GLU A 32 12.04 -3.84 0.44
N GLN A 33 12.04 -4.67 1.49
CA GLN A 33 11.43 -6.01 1.43
C GLN A 33 9.94 -5.91 1.09
N GLN A 34 9.25 -4.94 1.67
CA GLN A 34 7.83 -4.72 1.40
C GLN A 34 7.60 -4.26 -0.04
N ARG A 35 8.46 -3.40 -0.57
CA ARG A 35 8.39 -2.99 -1.98
C ARG A 35 8.58 -4.17 -2.92
N ILE A 36 9.49 -5.08 -2.61
CA ILE A 36 9.68 -6.31 -3.39
C ILE A 36 8.44 -7.21 -3.31
N ALA A 37 7.82 -7.32 -2.13
CA ALA A 37 6.59 -8.10 -1.98
C ALA A 37 5.47 -7.52 -2.85
N ILE A 38 5.35 -6.19 -2.91
CA ILE A 38 4.38 -5.52 -3.77
C ILE A 38 4.71 -5.77 -5.26
N ALA A 39 5.99 -5.69 -5.63
CA ALA A 39 6.43 -5.99 -6.99
C ALA A 39 6.02 -7.39 -7.43
N ARG A 40 6.21 -8.39 -6.54
CA ARG A 40 5.80 -9.76 -6.81
C ARG A 40 4.30 -9.87 -7.00
N ALA A 41 3.52 -9.12 -6.21
CA ALA A 41 2.06 -9.13 -6.30
C ALA A 41 1.58 -8.57 -7.64
N ILE A 42 2.20 -7.52 -8.17
CA ILE A 42 1.76 -6.87 -9.42
C ILE A 42 2.35 -7.48 -10.69
N LEU A 43 3.28 -8.41 -10.54
CA LEU A 43 4.01 -9.00 -11.68
C LEU A 43 3.08 -9.58 -12.75
N ASN A 44 2.02 -10.26 -12.34
CA ASN A 44 1.07 -10.93 -13.23
C ASN A 44 -0.16 -10.06 -13.55
N ARG A 45 -0.10 -8.76 -13.33
CA ARG A 45 -1.20 -7.81 -13.58
C ARG A 45 -2.52 -8.25 -12.95
N PRO A 46 -2.56 -8.47 -11.62
CA PRO A 46 -3.78 -8.91 -10.95
C PRO A 46 -4.84 -7.83 -10.97
N LYS A 47 -6.09 -8.22 -10.82
CA LYS A 47 -7.20 -7.28 -10.67
C LYS A 47 -7.34 -6.79 -9.23
N ILE A 48 -6.91 -7.60 -8.28
CA ILE A 48 -7.02 -7.33 -6.85
C ILE A 48 -5.72 -7.69 -6.15
N ILE A 49 -5.26 -6.82 -5.26
CA ILE A 49 -4.16 -7.08 -4.34
C ILE A 49 -4.69 -7.03 -2.92
N ILE A 50 -4.31 -7.99 -2.11
CA ILE A 50 -4.63 -8.01 -0.68
C ILE A 50 -3.34 -7.77 0.10
N ALA A 51 -3.30 -6.69 0.86
CA ALA A 51 -2.16 -6.30 1.67
C ALA A 51 -2.54 -6.39 3.15
N ASP A 52 -1.96 -7.37 3.84
CA ASP A 52 -2.24 -7.61 5.26
C ASP A 52 -1.19 -6.91 6.11
N GLU A 53 -1.60 -5.83 6.80
CA GLU A 53 -0.70 -5.01 7.63
C GLU A 53 0.59 -4.62 6.90
N PRO A 54 0.50 -4.01 5.71
CA PRO A 54 1.70 -3.76 4.88
C PRO A 54 2.69 -2.80 5.50
N THR A 55 2.29 -2.06 6.52
CA THR A 55 3.13 -1.07 7.19
C THR A 55 3.56 -1.51 8.59
N GLY A 56 3.24 -2.74 9.01
CA GLY A 56 3.64 -3.28 10.30
C GLY A 56 5.16 -3.28 10.45
N ASN A 57 5.66 -2.84 11.60
CA ASN A 57 7.10 -2.79 11.93
C ASN A 57 7.91 -1.78 11.11
N LEU A 58 7.25 -0.87 10.38
CA LEU A 58 7.92 0.20 9.65
C LEU A 58 7.76 1.52 10.40
N ASP A 59 8.77 2.40 10.28
CA ASP A 59 8.66 3.76 10.79
C ASP A 59 7.59 4.54 10.00
N ALA A 60 7.12 5.65 10.56
CA ALA A 60 6.00 6.41 10.00
C ALA A 60 6.26 6.88 8.57
N GLU A 61 7.47 7.35 8.28
CA GLU A 61 7.83 7.85 6.96
C GLU A 61 7.86 6.74 5.93
N THR A 62 8.50 5.61 6.25
CA THR A 62 8.56 4.44 5.37
C THR A 62 7.16 3.87 5.16
N ALA A 63 6.35 3.79 6.22
CA ALA A 63 4.96 3.33 6.13
C ALA A 63 4.15 4.20 5.17
N ALA A 64 4.29 5.52 5.26
CA ALA A 64 3.60 6.44 4.36
C ALA A 64 4.00 6.21 2.90
N HIS A 65 5.27 5.94 2.62
CA HIS A 65 5.75 5.63 1.27
C HIS A 65 5.15 4.33 0.73
N ILE A 66 5.00 3.32 1.58
CA ILE A 66 4.40 2.04 1.18
C ILE A 66 2.92 2.23 0.83
N VAL A 67 2.17 2.96 1.67
CA VAL A 67 0.75 3.22 1.40
C VAL A 67 0.58 4.09 0.15
N ALA A 68 1.45 5.08 -0.05
CA ALA A 68 1.44 5.89 -1.27
C ALA A 68 1.67 5.03 -2.52
N LEU A 69 2.57 4.05 -2.44
CA LEU A 69 2.83 3.12 -3.53
C LEU A 69 1.59 2.27 -3.85
N LEU A 70 0.92 1.75 -2.83
CA LEU A 70 -0.33 1.00 -2.99
C LEU A 70 -1.41 1.87 -3.61
N LYS A 71 -1.52 3.12 -3.20
CA LYS A 71 -2.45 4.08 -3.79
C LYS A 71 -2.16 4.30 -5.28
N GLN A 72 -0.90 4.45 -5.62
CA GLN A 72 -0.48 4.62 -7.02
C GLN A 72 -0.88 3.41 -7.87
N ILE A 73 -0.78 2.21 -7.31
CA ILE A 73 -1.18 0.97 -7.99
C ILE A 73 -2.69 0.98 -8.30
N THR A 74 -3.52 1.54 -7.41
CA THR A 74 -4.95 1.64 -7.67
C THR A 74 -5.27 2.50 -8.89
N GLN A 75 -4.43 3.48 -9.17
CA GLN A 75 -4.62 4.36 -10.32
C GLN A 75 -4.40 3.65 -11.66
N SER A 76 -3.70 2.53 -11.66
CA SER A 76 -3.51 1.72 -12.86
C SER A 76 -4.63 0.70 -13.11
N GLY A 77 -5.68 0.72 -12.29
CA GLY A 77 -6.84 -0.15 -12.46
C GLY A 77 -6.87 -1.39 -11.58
N THR A 78 -5.88 -1.55 -10.69
CA THR A 78 -5.84 -2.66 -9.74
C THR A 78 -6.53 -2.25 -8.45
N ALA A 79 -7.48 -3.05 -7.96
CA ALA A 79 -8.09 -2.82 -6.64
C ALA A 79 -7.13 -3.28 -5.54
N VAL A 80 -7.04 -2.51 -4.46
CA VAL A 80 -6.21 -2.86 -3.31
C VAL A 80 -7.10 -2.94 -2.07
N ILE A 81 -7.03 -4.07 -1.38
CA ILE A 81 -7.65 -4.26 -0.07
C ILE A 81 -6.52 -4.32 0.96
N MET A 82 -6.55 -3.41 1.92
CA MET A 82 -5.50 -3.31 2.92
C MET A 82 -6.10 -3.48 4.31
N THR A 83 -5.49 -4.34 5.13
CA THR A 83 -5.81 -4.37 6.56
C THR A 83 -4.80 -3.55 7.34
N THR A 84 -5.24 -2.85 8.35
CA THR A 84 -4.35 -2.07 9.21
C THR A 84 -4.96 -1.80 10.57
N HIS A 85 -4.12 -1.71 11.60
CA HIS A 85 -4.47 -1.19 12.91
C HIS A 85 -4.09 0.28 13.06
N ASN A 86 -3.40 0.85 12.06
CA ASN A 86 -2.94 2.23 12.10
C ASN A 86 -4.00 3.18 11.54
N ILE A 87 -4.82 3.73 12.44
CA ILE A 87 -5.91 4.63 12.08
C ILE A 87 -5.41 5.91 11.42
N GLN A 88 -4.22 6.38 11.79
CA GLN A 88 -3.64 7.60 11.22
C GLN A 88 -3.37 7.47 9.72
N MET A 89 -3.10 6.25 9.24
CA MET A 89 -2.94 6.01 7.80
C MET A 89 -4.24 6.21 7.02
N LEU A 90 -5.38 5.96 7.64
CA LEU A 90 -6.69 6.14 7.01
C LEU A 90 -6.99 7.59 6.74
N ASP A 91 -6.53 8.50 7.60
CA ASP A 91 -6.73 9.94 7.44
C ASP A 91 -5.91 10.50 6.28
N ARG A 92 -4.71 9.97 6.08
CA ARG A 92 -3.79 10.45 5.03
C ARG A 92 -4.13 9.88 3.65
N PHE A 93 -4.76 8.70 3.60
CA PHE A 93 -5.03 7.98 2.36
C PHE A 93 -6.49 7.54 2.36
N PRO A 94 -7.43 8.44 2.09
CA PRO A 94 -8.85 8.14 2.14
C PRO A 94 -9.27 7.07 1.14
N GLY A 95 -10.22 6.26 1.54
CA GLY A 95 -10.77 5.18 0.74
C GLY A 95 -12.02 4.65 1.42
N ILE A 96 -12.54 3.53 0.92
CA ILE A 96 -13.67 2.87 1.56
C ILE A 96 -13.13 2.10 2.77
N VAL A 97 -13.66 2.39 3.95
CA VAL A 97 -13.19 1.82 5.21
C VAL A 97 -14.24 0.89 5.81
N TYR A 98 -13.82 -0.32 6.13
CA TYR A 98 -14.60 -1.29 6.88
C TYR A 98 -13.95 -1.54 8.22
N GLN A 99 -14.75 -1.53 9.27
CA GLN A 99 -14.28 -1.88 10.61
C GLN A 99 -14.73 -3.29 10.94
N CYS A 100 -13.78 -4.12 11.39
CA CYS A 100 -14.07 -5.46 11.88
C CYS A 100 -14.16 -5.42 13.40
N LYS A 101 -15.34 -5.65 13.96
CA LYS A 101 -15.59 -5.62 15.39
C LYS A 101 -16.63 -6.66 15.77
N ASN A 102 -16.35 -7.47 16.79
CA ASN A 102 -17.25 -8.52 17.27
C ASN A 102 -17.70 -9.48 16.15
N ASN A 103 -16.75 -9.85 15.26
CA ASN A 103 -16.99 -10.73 14.10
C ASN A 103 -17.97 -10.16 13.07
N ILE A 104 -18.18 -8.84 13.10
CA ILE A 104 -19.02 -8.13 12.13
C ILE A 104 -18.15 -7.15 11.35
N LEU A 105 -18.35 -7.11 10.03
CA LEU A 105 -17.68 -6.16 9.14
C LEU A 105 -18.68 -5.05 8.81
N GLU A 106 -18.34 -3.82 9.17
CA GLU A 106 -19.21 -2.66 9.01
C GLU A 106 -18.50 -1.55 8.24
N GLU A 107 -19.18 -0.94 7.25
CA GLU A 107 -18.63 0.19 6.53
C GLU A 107 -18.71 1.45 7.38
N VAL A 108 -17.56 2.09 7.60
CA VAL A 108 -17.44 3.28 8.46
C VAL A 108 -16.76 4.44 7.72
N THR A 109 -16.79 4.41 6.39
CA THR A 109 -16.11 5.39 5.53
C THR A 109 -16.45 6.84 5.89
N GLU A 110 -17.74 7.13 6.10
CA GLU A 110 -18.20 8.48 6.40
C GLU A 110 -17.65 9.04 7.71
N ALA A 111 -17.45 8.17 8.71
CA ALA A 111 -16.94 8.60 10.01
C ALA A 111 -15.50 9.14 9.88
N TYR A 112 -14.69 8.53 9.02
CA TYR A 112 -13.30 8.95 8.80
C TYR A 112 -13.23 10.17 7.87
N ASN A 113 -14.05 10.21 6.83
CA ASN A 113 -14.08 11.34 5.91
C ASN A 113 -14.59 12.62 6.57
N LYS A 114 -15.48 12.51 7.56
CA LYS A 114 -15.96 13.66 8.33
C LYS A 114 -14.91 14.30 9.22
N LEU A 115 -13.96 13.48 9.70
CA LEU A 115 -12.84 13.99 10.50
C LEU A 115 -11.95 14.91 9.66
N ASP A 116 -11.68 14.52 8.42
CA ASP A 116 -10.92 15.35 7.48
C ASP A 116 -11.62 16.69 7.19
N LEU A 117 -12.93 16.65 6.98
CA LEU A 117 -13.71 17.84 6.68
C LEU A 117 -13.79 18.81 7.86
N THR A 118 -13.73 18.29 9.09
CA THR A 118 -13.76 19.15 10.28
C THR A 118 -12.41 19.78 10.56
N GLU A 119 -11.32 19.15 10.23
CA GLU A 119 -9.98 19.74 10.36
C GLU A 119 -9.79 20.86 9.35
N ASP A 120 -10.21 20.67 8.11
CA ASP A 120 -10.19 21.70 7.08
C ASP A 120 -11.13 22.89 7.43
N GLY A 121 -12.21 22.60 8.13
CA GLY A 121 -13.15 23.63 8.58
C GLY A 121 -12.66 24.46 9.76
N GLU A 122 -11.74 23.95 10.56
CA GLU A 122 -11.17 24.66 11.70
C GLU A 122 -10.03 25.62 11.29
N GLU A 123 -9.42 25.40 10.14
CA GLU A 123 -8.38 26.28 9.60
C GLU A 123 -8.95 27.54 8.93
N ASP A 124 -10.22 27.53 8.62
CA ASP A 124 -10.93 28.67 8.05
C ASP A 124 -11.47 29.59 9.15
#